data_1f77cef636312c9253bd00fc67c8d1c4
#
_entry.id   1f77cef636312c9253bd00fc67c8d1c4
#
_cell.length_a   1.000
_cell.length_b   1.000
_cell.length_c   1.000
_cell.angle_alpha   90.00
_cell.angle_beta   90.00
_cell.angle_gamma   90.00
#
_symmetry.space_group_name_H-M   'P 1'
#
loop_
_entity.id
_entity.type
_entity.pdbx_description
1 polymer ?
#
loop_
_entity_poly.entity_id
_entity_poly.type
_entity_poly.pdbx_seq_one_letter_code
_entity_poly.pdbx_strand_id
1 'polypeptide(L)'
;MRVSILLYQVIVITNDGDKLKADYAICTFSTGVLASDLVKFSPGLPRWKMEAINRVQLGYYTKIFIKFPYKFWDSNEFILYAHTLGGYYPIWMDLESRDIAPSSGILHVTVTGEMSLKVEGQTEEQTLKEIMTELRKVYGNRIQFLMHKVASN
;
A
#
# COMPACT_ATOMS: atom_id res chain seq x y z
N MET A 1 -22.47 -9.84 -3.54
CA MET A 1 -23.22 -8.93 -2.63
C MET A 1 -24.19 -8.09 -3.44
N ARG A 2 -25.35 -7.77 -2.88
CA ARG A 2 -26.36 -6.90 -3.54
C ARG A 2 -26.78 -5.76 -2.60
N VAL A 3 -26.81 -4.55 -3.13
CA VAL A 3 -27.32 -3.35 -2.44
C VAL A 3 -28.60 -2.90 -3.15
N SER A 4 -29.70 -2.83 -2.42
CA SER A 4 -30.98 -2.37 -2.95
C SER A 4 -31.43 -1.12 -2.21
N ILE A 5 -31.79 -0.08 -2.97
CA ILE A 5 -32.31 1.18 -2.42
C ILE A 5 -33.80 1.21 -2.68
N LEU A 6 -34.58 1.26 -1.61
CA LEU A 6 -36.02 1.46 -1.61
C LEU A 6 -36.32 2.91 -1.17
N LEU A 7 -37.55 3.38 -1.39
CA LEU A 7 -37.96 4.79 -1.17
C LEU A 7 -37.51 5.40 0.17
N TYR A 8 -37.33 4.59 1.23
CA TYR A 8 -36.94 5.05 2.56
C TYR A 8 -36.00 4.10 3.29
N GLN A 9 -35.34 3.17 2.57
CA GLN A 9 -34.51 2.16 3.21
C GLN A 9 -33.44 1.61 2.25
N VAL A 10 -32.28 1.34 2.80
CA VAL A 10 -31.22 0.59 2.10
C VAL A 10 -31.21 -0.85 2.63
N ILE A 11 -31.17 -1.81 1.73
CA ILE A 11 -31.05 -3.24 2.05
C ILE A 11 -29.75 -3.74 1.43
N VAL A 12 -28.83 -4.23 2.28
CA VAL A 12 -27.61 -4.92 1.85
C VAL A 12 -27.81 -6.41 2.05
N ILE A 13 -27.61 -7.18 0.98
CA ILE A 13 -27.65 -8.65 1.00
C ILE A 13 -26.21 -9.15 0.86
N THR A 14 -25.72 -9.85 1.86
CA THR A 14 -24.39 -10.45 1.89
C THR A 14 -24.31 -11.68 0.97
N ASN A 15 -23.11 -12.21 0.76
CA ASN A 15 -22.96 -13.46 -0.01
C ASN A 15 -23.56 -14.68 0.70
N ASP A 16 -23.63 -14.62 2.04
CA ASP A 16 -24.21 -15.69 2.88
C ASP A 16 -25.74 -15.61 2.94
N GLY A 17 -26.32 -14.57 2.31
CA GLY A 17 -27.77 -14.39 2.21
C GLY A 17 -28.36 -13.51 3.31
N ASP A 18 -27.57 -13.01 4.23
CA ASP A 18 -28.04 -12.12 5.30
C ASP A 18 -28.53 -10.80 4.73
N LYS A 19 -29.58 -10.26 5.35
CA LYS A 19 -30.21 -9.00 4.97
C LYS A 19 -30.02 -7.95 6.06
N LEU A 20 -29.20 -6.95 5.78
CA LEU A 20 -29.01 -5.79 6.64
C LEU A 20 -29.87 -4.64 6.12
N LYS A 21 -30.67 -4.04 7.03
CA LYS A 21 -31.56 -2.92 6.70
C LYS A 21 -31.13 -1.68 7.48
N ALA A 22 -31.07 -0.54 6.79
CA ALA A 22 -30.74 0.75 7.41
C ALA A 22 -31.33 1.90 6.59
N ASP A 23 -31.45 3.07 7.19
CA ASP A 23 -31.91 4.28 6.49
C ASP A 23 -30.84 4.76 5.50
N TYR A 24 -29.57 4.56 5.83
CA TYR A 24 -28.41 4.96 5.02
C TYR A 24 -27.35 3.85 5.00
N ALA A 25 -26.55 3.81 3.96
CA ALA A 25 -25.34 2.98 3.87
C ALA A 25 -24.18 3.77 3.25
N ILE A 26 -23.00 3.71 3.88
CA ILE A 26 -21.76 4.26 3.34
C ILE A 26 -21.02 3.14 2.63
N CYS A 27 -20.81 3.33 1.31
CA CYS A 27 -20.05 2.38 0.51
C CYS A 27 -18.59 2.77 0.47
N THR A 28 -17.71 1.94 1.04
CA THR A 28 -16.26 2.16 1.12
C THR A 28 -15.46 1.18 0.24
N PHE A 29 -16.10 0.55 -0.73
CA PHE A 29 -15.41 -0.35 -1.65
C PHE A 29 -14.43 0.40 -2.55
N SER A 30 -13.32 -0.28 -2.86
CA SER A 30 -12.37 0.24 -3.85
C SER A 30 -13.03 0.40 -5.23
N THR A 31 -12.47 1.28 -6.06
CA THR A 31 -12.93 1.46 -7.45
C THR A 31 -12.85 0.16 -8.23
N GLY A 32 -11.86 -0.69 -7.98
CA GLY A 32 -11.76 -2.01 -8.61
C GLY A 32 -12.94 -2.94 -8.26
N VAL A 33 -13.37 -2.95 -6.99
CA VAL A 33 -14.56 -3.71 -6.57
C VAL A 33 -15.82 -3.12 -7.16
N LEU A 34 -15.95 -1.79 -7.21
CA LEU A 34 -17.13 -1.12 -7.79
C LEU A 34 -17.22 -1.30 -9.31
N ALA A 35 -16.10 -1.45 -10.01
CA ALA A 35 -16.03 -1.71 -11.45
C ALA A 35 -16.31 -3.18 -11.79
N SER A 36 -16.23 -4.08 -10.81
CA SER A 36 -16.47 -5.51 -11.00
C SER A 36 -17.95 -5.88 -10.81
N ASP A 37 -18.30 -7.11 -11.19
CA ASP A 37 -19.63 -7.68 -10.95
C ASP A 37 -19.86 -8.22 -9.54
N LEU A 38 -18.90 -8.01 -8.62
CA LEU A 38 -18.99 -8.52 -7.24
C LEU A 38 -20.08 -7.83 -6.43
N VAL A 39 -20.38 -6.56 -6.74
CA VAL A 39 -21.42 -5.77 -6.07
C VAL A 39 -22.47 -5.32 -7.07
N LYS A 40 -23.72 -5.69 -6.82
CA LYS A 40 -24.85 -5.27 -7.66
C LYS A 40 -25.71 -4.24 -6.94
N PHE A 41 -25.94 -3.12 -7.59
CA PHE A 41 -26.81 -2.05 -7.08
C PHE A 41 -28.19 -2.14 -7.74
N SER A 42 -29.24 -1.90 -6.96
CA SER A 42 -30.63 -1.83 -7.44
C SER A 42 -31.35 -0.63 -6.80
N PRO A 43 -31.71 0.43 -7.55
CA PRO A 43 -31.44 0.61 -8.98
C PRO A 43 -29.95 0.65 -9.29
N GLY A 44 -29.57 0.41 -10.55
CA GLY A 44 -28.19 0.49 -11.00
C GLY A 44 -27.61 1.89 -10.81
N LEU A 45 -26.29 1.98 -10.67
CA LEU A 45 -25.60 3.27 -10.56
C LEU A 45 -25.80 4.09 -11.86
N PRO A 46 -25.94 5.41 -11.76
CA PRO A 46 -26.07 6.28 -12.93
C PRO A 46 -24.83 6.15 -13.85
N ARG A 47 -25.04 6.33 -15.16
CA ARG A 47 -23.98 6.20 -16.18
C ARG A 47 -22.74 7.02 -15.86
N TRP A 48 -22.91 8.29 -15.47
CA TRP A 48 -21.78 9.17 -15.13
C TRP A 48 -20.92 8.62 -13.97
N LYS A 49 -21.56 7.95 -12.99
CA LYS A 49 -20.88 7.33 -11.85
C LYS A 49 -20.09 6.08 -12.28
N MET A 50 -20.67 5.25 -13.16
CA MET A 50 -19.98 4.11 -13.74
C MET A 50 -18.77 4.54 -14.58
N GLU A 51 -18.93 5.59 -15.38
CA GLU A 51 -17.82 6.16 -16.15
C GLU A 51 -16.71 6.67 -15.24
N ALA A 52 -17.05 7.36 -14.14
CA ALA A 52 -16.06 7.84 -13.16
C ALA A 52 -15.33 6.67 -12.48
N ILE A 53 -16.05 5.63 -12.03
CA ILE A 53 -15.47 4.42 -11.41
C ILE A 53 -14.45 3.78 -12.35
N ASN A 54 -14.79 3.64 -13.64
CA ASN A 54 -13.90 3.01 -14.63
C ASN A 54 -12.67 3.87 -15.00
N ARG A 55 -12.73 5.19 -14.78
CA ARG A 55 -11.60 6.10 -15.04
C ARG A 55 -10.64 6.23 -13.87
N VAL A 56 -11.09 5.99 -12.64
CA VAL A 56 -10.25 6.06 -11.44
C VAL A 56 -9.58 4.71 -11.22
N GLN A 57 -8.37 4.57 -11.74
CA GLN A 57 -7.56 3.37 -11.53
C GLN A 57 -6.89 3.41 -10.16
N LEU A 58 -6.79 2.23 -9.53
CA LEU A 58 -5.96 2.05 -8.34
C LEU A 58 -4.49 2.07 -8.76
N GLY A 59 -3.70 2.89 -8.08
CA GLY A 59 -2.25 2.90 -8.26
C GLY A 59 -1.60 1.70 -7.59
N TYR A 60 -0.51 1.24 -8.15
CA TYR A 60 0.37 0.26 -7.51
C TYR A 60 1.20 0.96 -6.43
N TYR A 61 1.22 0.37 -5.24
CA TYR A 61 1.85 0.99 -4.07
C TYR A 61 2.34 -0.11 -3.12
N THR A 62 3.66 -0.22 -2.98
CA THR A 62 4.28 -1.23 -2.13
C THR A 62 5.12 -0.57 -1.04
N LYS A 63 4.96 -1.03 0.20
CA LYS A 63 5.81 -0.68 1.33
C LYS A 63 6.68 -1.86 1.69
N ILE A 64 7.99 -1.64 1.77
CA ILE A 64 8.97 -2.65 2.15
C ILE A 64 9.54 -2.24 3.51
N PHE A 65 9.32 -3.08 4.51
CA PHE A 65 9.80 -2.85 5.87
C PHE A 65 11.07 -3.66 6.09
N ILE A 66 12.13 -2.99 6.56
CA ILE A 66 13.42 -3.62 6.79
C ILE A 66 13.84 -3.32 8.22
N LYS A 67 14.08 -4.37 8.99
CA LYS A 67 14.59 -4.26 10.35
C LYS A 67 16.11 -4.36 10.36
N PHE A 68 16.77 -3.39 10.97
CA PHE A 68 18.20 -3.35 11.15
C PHE A 68 18.58 -3.58 12.62
N PRO A 69 19.73 -4.17 12.90
CA PRO A 69 20.18 -4.43 14.27
C PRO A 69 20.61 -3.14 15.00
N TYR A 70 20.89 -2.08 14.25
CA TYR A 70 21.22 -0.76 14.76
C TYR A 70 20.83 0.33 13.76
N LYS A 71 20.58 1.52 14.26
CA LYS A 71 20.26 2.70 13.45
C LYS A 71 21.56 3.30 12.89
N PHE A 72 21.64 3.41 11.57
CA PHE A 72 22.78 4.04 10.86
C PHE A 72 22.36 5.29 10.09
N TRP A 73 21.07 5.55 9.98
CA TRP A 73 20.51 6.73 9.34
C TRP A 73 20.31 7.88 10.31
N ASP A 74 20.17 9.08 9.78
CA ASP A 74 19.98 10.29 10.56
C ASP A 74 18.54 10.37 11.10
N SER A 75 18.33 11.11 12.21
CA SER A 75 17.02 11.19 12.89
C SER A 75 16.02 12.09 12.17
N ASN A 76 15.81 11.83 10.88
CA ASN A 76 14.78 12.48 10.07
C ASN A 76 13.62 11.52 9.87
N GLU A 77 12.38 12.02 9.96
CA GLU A 77 11.20 11.20 9.72
C GLU A 77 11.20 10.63 8.29
N PHE A 78 11.49 11.47 7.30
CA PHE A 78 11.57 11.09 5.91
C PHE A 78 12.96 11.33 5.34
N ILE A 79 13.41 10.36 4.54
CA ILE A 79 14.65 10.44 3.77
C ILE A 79 14.25 10.31 2.31
N LEU A 80 14.57 11.32 1.51
CA LEU A 80 14.30 11.32 0.08
C LEU A 80 15.59 10.94 -0.66
N TYR A 81 15.46 9.97 -1.55
CA TYR A 81 16.56 9.48 -2.36
C TYR A 81 16.31 9.75 -3.85
N ALA A 82 17.17 10.55 -4.45
CA ALA A 82 17.14 10.82 -5.88
C ALA A 82 18.00 9.81 -6.64
N HIS A 83 17.39 9.04 -7.51
CA HIS A 83 18.08 8.07 -8.37
C HIS A 83 17.86 8.42 -9.86
N THR A 84 18.80 8.04 -10.73
CA THR A 84 18.69 8.26 -12.19
C THR A 84 17.49 7.51 -12.79
N LEU A 85 17.11 6.36 -12.22
CA LEU A 85 15.84 5.71 -12.52
C LEU A 85 14.76 6.35 -11.66
N GLY A 86 13.77 6.98 -12.30
CA GLY A 86 12.64 7.58 -11.59
C GLY A 86 11.89 6.57 -10.74
N GLY A 87 11.61 6.92 -9.48
CA GLY A 87 10.86 6.06 -8.59
C GLY A 87 11.62 4.87 -7.99
N TYR A 88 12.94 4.79 -8.18
CA TYR A 88 13.76 3.70 -7.65
C TYR A 88 14.07 3.91 -6.17
N TYR A 89 13.31 3.23 -5.29
CA TYR A 89 13.38 3.33 -3.82
C TYR A 89 13.43 4.79 -3.30
N PRO A 90 12.49 5.66 -3.68
CA PRO A 90 12.68 7.11 -3.58
C PRO A 90 12.39 7.69 -2.21
N ILE A 91 11.47 7.09 -1.44
CA ILE A 91 10.96 7.66 -0.19
C ILE A 91 11.11 6.65 0.93
N TRP A 92 11.93 7.01 1.90
CA TRP A 92 12.18 6.22 3.10
C TRP A 92 11.57 6.90 4.32
N MET A 93 11.13 6.12 5.29
CA MET A 93 10.59 6.61 6.54
C MET A 93 11.19 5.85 7.70
N ASP A 94 11.68 6.61 8.69
CA ASP A 94 12.15 6.10 9.97
C ASP A 94 10.95 5.89 10.90
N LEU A 95 10.64 4.64 11.25
CA LEU A 95 9.52 4.34 12.14
C LEU A 95 9.81 4.64 13.61
N GLU A 96 11.06 4.90 13.97
CA GLU A 96 11.40 5.38 15.32
C GLU A 96 11.09 6.86 15.50
N SER A 97 11.09 7.64 14.40
CA SER A 97 10.68 9.03 14.46
C SER A 97 9.19 9.11 14.78
N ARG A 98 8.77 10.07 15.59
CA ARG A 98 7.38 10.23 16.07
C ARG A 98 6.82 9.05 16.88
N ASP A 99 7.66 8.24 17.49
CA ASP A 99 7.23 7.14 18.38
C ASP A 99 6.25 6.14 17.73
N ILE A 100 6.28 5.99 16.41
CA ILE A 100 5.44 5.01 15.71
C ILE A 100 5.85 3.59 16.13
N ALA A 101 7.16 3.31 16.13
CA ALA A 101 7.73 2.06 16.60
C ALA A 101 9.06 2.32 17.30
N PRO A 102 9.06 2.80 18.56
CA PRO A 102 10.28 3.15 19.29
C PRO A 102 11.24 1.98 19.42
N SER A 103 12.51 2.24 19.21
CA SER A 103 13.61 1.25 19.31
C SER A 103 13.42 0.01 18.42
N SER A 104 12.65 0.13 17.35
CA SER A 104 12.39 -0.99 16.44
C SER A 104 13.53 -1.31 15.49
N GLY A 105 14.36 -0.31 15.15
CA GLY A 105 15.36 -0.41 14.09
C GLY A 105 14.74 -0.59 12.71
N ILE A 106 13.47 -0.15 12.50
CA ILE A 106 12.76 -0.34 11.25
C ILE A 106 12.82 0.93 10.40
N LEU A 107 13.34 0.74 9.20
CA LEU A 107 13.25 1.70 8.10
C LEU A 107 12.33 1.11 7.05
N HIS A 108 11.35 1.87 6.57
CA HIS A 108 10.54 1.41 5.44
C HIS A 108 10.76 2.27 4.21
N VAL A 109 10.68 1.64 3.05
CA VAL A 109 10.72 2.33 1.76
C VAL A 109 9.41 2.13 1.01
N THR A 110 8.95 3.20 0.38
CA THR A 110 7.75 3.19 -0.47
C THR A 110 8.17 3.22 -1.93
N VAL A 111 7.60 2.31 -2.71
CA VAL A 111 7.70 2.29 -4.17
C VAL A 111 6.32 2.31 -4.78
N THR A 112 6.18 2.94 -5.94
CA THR A 112 4.90 3.12 -6.63
C THR A 112 5.00 2.81 -8.13
N GLY A 113 3.85 2.66 -8.77
CA GLY A 113 3.78 2.45 -10.23
C GLY A 113 4.52 1.20 -10.70
N GLU A 114 5.26 1.31 -11.77
CA GLU A 114 6.00 0.18 -12.38
C GLU A 114 7.06 -0.42 -11.45
N MET A 115 7.67 0.40 -10.58
CA MET A 115 8.61 -0.11 -9.58
C MET A 115 7.94 -1.00 -8.54
N SER A 116 6.70 -0.69 -8.15
CA SER A 116 5.91 -1.54 -7.27
C SER A 116 5.68 -2.91 -7.90
N LEU A 117 5.25 -2.95 -9.16
CA LEU A 117 5.06 -4.21 -9.91
C LEU A 117 6.37 -5.00 -10.05
N LYS A 118 7.48 -4.31 -10.34
CA LYS A 118 8.79 -4.95 -10.41
C LYS A 118 9.17 -5.60 -9.09
N VAL A 119 9.05 -4.88 -7.99
CA VAL A 119 9.40 -5.37 -6.65
C VAL A 119 8.53 -6.55 -6.24
N GLU A 120 7.23 -6.51 -6.51
CA GLU A 120 6.32 -7.62 -6.19
C GLU A 120 6.57 -8.87 -7.05
N GLY A 121 7.16 -8.70 -8.22
CA GLY A 121 7.61 -9.81 -9.07
C GLY A 121 8.99 -10.39 -8.74
N GLN A 122 9.74 -9.78 -7.80
CA GLN A 122 11.07 -10.22 -7.39
C GLN A 122 11.03 -11.12 -6.15
N THR A 123 12.13 -11.84 -5.91
CA THR A 123 12.33 -12.49 -4.62
C THR A 123 12.72 -11.47 -3.55
N GLU A 124 12.43 -11.77 -2.28
CA GLU A 124 12.86 -10.94 -1.14
C GLU A 124 14.37 -10.71 -1.14
N GLU A 125 15.15 -11.74 -1.46
CA GLU A 125 16.61 -11.66 -1.53
C GLU A 125 17.09 -10.66 -2.59
N GLN A 126 16.46 -10.67 -3.77
CA GLN A 126 16.76 -9.71 -4.85
C GLN A 126 16.44 -8.29 -4.43
N THR A 127 15.25 -8.10 -3.86
CA THR A 127 14.80 -6.79 -3.36
C THR A 127 15.73 -6.26 -2.26
N LEU A 128 16.08 -7.10 -1.30
CA LEU A 128 17.00 -6.72 -0.22
C LEU A 128 18.39 -6.36 -0.76
N LYS A 129 18.90 -7.12 -1.71
CA LYS A 129 20.19 -6.84 -2.35
C LYS A 129 20.21 -5.48 -3.07
N GLU A 130 19.15 -5.17 -3.82
CA GLU A 130 18.99 -3.86 -4.46
C GLU A 130 18.96 -2.74 -3.41
N ILE A 131 18.10 -2.86 -2.42
CA ILE A 131 17.96 -1.89 -1.32
C ILE A 131 19.28 -1.66 -0.60
N MET A 132 19.98 -2.72 -0.20
CA MET A 132 21.26 -2.60 0.47
C MET A 132 22.35 -1.97 -0.39
N THR A 133 22.27 -2.15 -1.71
CA THR A 133 23.16 -1.49 -2.66
C THR A 133 22.94 0.02 -2.64
N GLU A 134 21.69 0.46 -2.67
CA GLU A 134 21.37 1.89 -2.64
C GLU A 134 21.67 2.54 -1.29
N LEU A 135 21.32 1.89 -0.20
CA LEU A 135 21.63 2.39 1.13
C LEU A 135 23.16 2.54 1.35
N ARG A 136 23.99 1.63 0.81
CA ARG A 136 25.44 1.77 0.87
C ARG A 136 25.98 2.97 0.10
N LYS A 137 25.35 3.36 -1.01
CA LYS A 137 25.73 4.58 -1.74
C LYS A 137 25.46 5.83 -0.90
N VAL A 138 24.40 5.84 -0.10
CA VAL A 138 24.01 6.98 0.73
C VAL A 138 24.82 7.02 2.03
N TYR A 139 24.94 5.90 2.73
CA TYR A 139 25.47 5.84 4.09
C TYR A 139 26.87 5.24 4.20
N GLY A 140 27.40 4.67 3.12
CA GLY A 140 28.76 4.14 3.04
C GLY A 140 29.08 3.15 4.17
N ASN A 141 30.18 3.42 4.85
CA ASN A 141 30.69 2.57 5.95
C ASN A 141 29.87 2.59 7.24
N ARG A 142 28.83 3.44 7.34
CA ARG A 142 27.90 3.40 8.47
C ARG A 142 27.10 2.10 8.50
N ILE A 143 26.94 1.42 7.34
CA ILE A 143 26.27 0.13 7.25
C ILE A 143 27.32 -0.97 7.39
N GLN A 144 27.52 -1.46 8.62
CA GLN A 144 28.29 -2.69 8.86
C GLN A 144 27.40 -3.91 8.59
N PHE A 145 28.01 -4.96 8.02
CA PHE A 145 27.28 -6.16 7.61
C PHE A 145 26.56 -6.85 8.76
N LEU A 146 25.25 -7.00 8.65
CA LEU A 146 24.53 -8.13 9.24
C LEU A 146 23.32 -8.45 8.34
N MET A 147 23.43 -9.56 7.61
CA MET A 147 22.29 -10.15 6.93
C MET A 147 21.46 -10.89 7.96
N HIS A 148 20.35 -10.34 8.40
CA HIS A 148 19.31 -11.09 9.08
C HIS A 148 18.00 -10.95 8.29
N LYS A 149 17.34 -12.09 8.16
CA LYS A 149 16.15 -12.37 7.39
C LYS A 149 15.06 -11.32 7.59
N VAL A 150 14.56 -10.77 6.50
CA VAL A 150 13.32 -9.97 6.45
C VAL A 150 12.14 -10.93 6.44
N ALA A 151 11.17 -10.71 7.29
CA ALA A 151 9.88 -11.38 7.20
C ALA A 151 8.93 -10.49 6.41
N SER A 152 8.38 -11.01 5.32
CA SER A 152 7.20 -10.47 4.65
C SER A 152 5.97 -11.20 5.20
N ASN A 153 4.97 -10.44 5.61
CA ASN A 153 3.61 -10.94 5.80
C ASN A 153 2.72 -10.31 4.76
#